data_898d9efb34902499a6bd275b096191e2
#
_entry.id   898d9efb34902499a6bd275b096191e2
#
_cell.length_a   1.000
_cell.length_b   1.000
_cell.length_c   1.000
_cell.angle_alpha   90.00
_cell.angle_beta   90.00
_cell.angle_gamma   90.00
#
_symmetry.space_group_name_H-M   'P 1'
#
loop_
_entity.id
_entity.type
_entity.pdbx_description
1 polymer ?
#
loop_
_entity_poly.entity_id
_entity_poly.type
_entity_poly.pdbx_seq_one_letter_code
_entity_poly.pdbx_strand_id
1 'polypeptide(L)'
;SAWTARWSNGTGQPVIALGSDVDGIPQSNQKPGVAYRDPILSMAPGHGEGHNSGQAVNIVAALNVQELMEREGIDGTLLIWPGIAEEQLGSKAFFVRDGVFDGVDVNLFTHVSSNFSMTWGHTSGNALVSAQFRFQGETAHSAGSPWRGRSALDAVMLLAQAWEFKREHLRPPQRSHYIIVEGGDQPNVVPQFATIWFFLREVDYEHVTEMYDAAKLMAEGAALMTGTQIDTIMTIGSAWNRHFSKPVAEMSQANIERVGLPEWSDDDIALANALQGEMGQEPRGLSTEVPPLRGPIDLATYAGGGSDDIGDVSWNMPTVTMRYPANMPGGPGHNWANGIAMATPIAHKGSLAGAKVQALTLLDLFLDGETVDAAWDYFNDVQMVDMEYTPFITADDKPAIFLNEGIMAQWRERMRPYYYDPTRFGTYLEQLGIEYPMIRTRPISEDRDEGR
;
A
#
# COMPACT_ATOMS: atom_id res chain seq x y z
N SER A 1 9.30 5.49 -13.70
CA SER A 1 10.49 4.63 -13.68
C SER A 1 10.67 4.06 -12.29
N ALA A 2 10.86 2.76 -12.20
CA ALA A 2 11.29 2.09 -10.98
C ALA A 2 12.84 2.04 -10.96
N TRP A 3 13.41 1.81 -9.78
CA TRP A 3 14.85 1.56 -9.58
C TRP A 3 15.02 0.36 -8.67
N THR A 4 16.12 -0.33 -8.81
CA THR A 4 16.60 -1.31 -7.83
C THR A 4 18.05 -1.03 -7.54
N ALA A 5 18.51 -1.37 -6.33
CA ALA A 5 19.92 -1.30 -5.97
C ALA A 5 20.39 -2.71 -5.54
N ARG A 6 21.41 -3.21 -6.19
CA ARG A 6 21.97 -4.55 -5.92
C ARG A 6 23.46 -4.45 -5.56
N TRP A 7 23.84 -5.16 -4.51
CA TRP A 7 25.21 -5.31 -4.09
C TRP A 7 25.46 -6.75 -3.67
N SER A 8 26.65 -7.29 -3.98
CA SER A 8 27.00 -8.69 -3.72
C SER A 8 28.39 -8.80 -3.13
N ASN A 9 28.60 -9.79 -2.25
CA ASN A 9 29.87 -10.16 -1.66
C ASN A 9 30.12 -11.68 -1.79
N GLY A 10 31.35 -12.09 -1.98
CA GLY A 10 31.74 -13.49 -2.08
C GLY A 10 31.03 -14.24 -3.21
N THR A 11 30.39 -15.36 -2.90
CA THR A 11 29.61 -16.17 -3.85
C THR A 11 28.34 -15.46 -4.34
N GLY A 12 27.89 -14.43 -3.62
CA GLY A 12 26.66 -13.71 -3.90
C GLY A 12 25.39 -14.44 -3.45
N GLN A 13 25.49 -15.56 -2.75
CA GLN A 13 24.36 -16.34 -2.22
C GLN A 13 24.38 -16.35 -0.69
N PRO A 14 23.20 -16.32 -0.02
CA PRO A 14 21.87 -16.14 -0.60
C PRO A 14 21.58 -14.71 -1.09
N VAL A 15 20.53 -14.53 -1.89
CA VAL A 15 20.03 -13.23 -2.35
C VAL A 15 18.84 -12.81 -1.51
N ILE A 16 18.97 -11.76 -0.72
CA ILE A 16 17.90 -11.24 0.14
C ILE A 16 17.41 -9.91 -0.40
N ALA A 17 16.11 -9.83 -0.72
CA ALA A 17 15.46 -8.61 -1.17
C ALA A 17 14.89 -7.82 0.02
N LEU A 18 14.97 -6.49 -0.07
CA LEU A 18 14.46 -5.53 0.90
C LEU A 18 13.50 -4.58 0.20
N GLY A 19 12.22 -4.65 0.54
CA GLY A 19 11.18 -3.82 -0.05
C GLY A 19 10.46 -2.94 0.96
N SER A 20 9.94 -1.81 0.49
CA SER A 20 8.97 -0.97 1.20
C SER A 20 8.30 -0.02 0.23
N ASP A 21 7.08 0.40 0.55
CA ASP A 21 6.32 1.36 -0.25
C ASP A 21 6.88 2.77 -0.09
N VAL A 22 6.64 3.62 -1.11
CA VAL A 22 7.21 4.98 -1.19
C VAL A 22 6.21 6.05 -1.59
N ASP A 23 4.98 5.67 -1.91
CA ASP A 23 3.96 6.60 -2.37
C ASP A 23 3.21 7.28 -1.22
N GLY A 24 2.25 8.11 -1.56
CA GLY A 24 1.40 8.83 -0.63
C GLY A 24 -0.01 8.97 -1.18
N ILE A 25 -0.93 9.37 -0.33
CA ILE A 25 -2.35 9.45 -0.64
C ILE A 25 -2.80 10.88 -0.95
N PRO A 26 -3.89 11.04 -1.74
CA PRO A 26 -4.46 12.35 -2.02
C PRO A 26 -4.92 13.09 -0.77
N GLN A 27 -4.82 14.41 -0.76
CA GLN A 27 -5.43 15.33 0.22
C GLN A 27 -5.02 15.13 1.68
N SER A 28 -3.99 14.34 1.95
CA SER A 28 -3.52 14.01 3.30
C SER A 28 -2.36 14.88 3.79
N ASN A 29 -2.00 15.94 3.05
CA ASN A 29 -0.93 16.84 3.44
C ASN A 29 -1.15 17.41 4.84
N GLN A 30 -0.13 17.35 5.70
CA GLN A 30 -0.20 17.72 7.11
C GLN A 30 1.17 18.15 7.61
N LYS A 31 1.21 19.14 8.52
CA LYS A 31 2.43 19.48 9.25
C LYS A 31 2.74 18.37 10.26
N PRO A 32 3.96 17.81 10.24
CA PRO A 32 4.39 16.85 11.26
C PRO A 32 4.45 17.50 12.64
N GLY A 33 4.19 16.73 13.69
CA GLY A 33 4.27 17.20 15.08
C GLY A 33 3.16 18.15 15.53
N VAL A 34 2.15 18.39 14.68
CA VAL A 34 0.97 19.23 14.97
C VAL A 34 -0.23 18.33 15.14
N ALA A 35 -0.75 18.20 16.37
CA ALA A 35 -1.77 17.22 16.75
C ALA A 35 -3.19 17.50 16.21
N TYR A 36 -3.38 18.52 15.39
CA TYR A 36 -4.66 18.89 14.80
C TYR A 36 -4.50 19.17 13.29
N ARG A 37 -5.59 19.25 12.56
CA ARG A 37 -5.58 19.51 11.12
C ARG A 37 -4.94 20.88 10.82
N ASP A 38 -3.74 20.89 10.26
CA ASP A 38 -2.98 22.07 9.80
C ASP A 38 -2.07 21.68 8.61
N PRO A 39 -2.60 21.68 7.38
CA PRO A 39 -1.81 21.27 6.22
C PRO A 39 -0.73 22.31 5.86
N ILE A 40 0.43 21.83 5.37
CA ILE A 40 1.43 22.70 4.74
C ILE A 40 0.83 23.33 3.48
N LEU A 41 0.17 22.53 2.66
CA LEU A 41 -0.60 22.93 1.48
C LEU A 41 -1.96 22.25 1.50
N SER A 42 -3.03 23.06 1.56
CA SER A 42 -4.39 22.52 1.53
C SER A 42 -4.64 21.69 0.27
N MET A 43 -5.30 20.54 0.41
CA MET A 43 -5.66 19.59 -0.64
C MET A 43 -4.47 18.92 -1.36
N ALA A 44 -3.23 19.17 -0.95
CA ALA A 44 -2.07 18.48 -1.51
C ALA A 44 -2.01 17.01 -1.03
N PRO A 45 -1.37 16.12 -1.81
CA PRO A 45 -1.06 14.76 -1.35
C PRO A 45 -0.07 14.79 -0.19
N GLY A 46 -0.02 13.70 0.58
CA GLY A 46 0.89 13.54 1.71
C GLY A 46 1.00 12.08 2.16
N HIS A 47 1.84 11.84 3.15
CA HIS A 47 2.05 10.51 3.72
C HIS A 47 1.03 10.21 4.84
N GLY A 48 -0.25 10.18 4.48
CA GLY A 48 -1.35 9.82 5.40
C GLY A 48 -1.46 8.33 5.72
N GLU A 49 -0.56 7.51 5.21
CA GLU A 49 -0.29 6.12 5.59
C GLU A 49 1.06 6.03 6.31
N GLY A 50 2.11 6.66 5.76
CA GLY A 50 3.44 6.74 6.35
C GLY A 50 4.53 6.02 5.55
N HIS A 51 4.33 5.76 4.28
CA HIS A 51 5.27 5.05 3.39
C HIS A 51 6.62 5.75 3.20
N ASN A 52 6.77 6.98 3.65
CA ASN A 52 8.03 7.75 3.50
C ASN A 52 9.22 7.19 4.30
N SER A 53 9.00 6.33 5.29
CA SER A 53 10.07 5.90 6.21
C SER A 53 10.62 4.50 5.93
N GLY A 54 9.88 3.64 5.22
CA GLY A 54 10.26 2.23 5.05
C GLY A 54 11.54 2.02 4.25
N GLN A 55 11.76 2.78 3.18
CA GLN A 55 13.02 2.69 2.44
C GLN A 55 14.21 3.16 3.28
N ALA A 56 14.02 4.14 4.16
CA ALA A 56 15.08 4.54 5.08
C ALA A 56 15.45 3.42 6.06
N VAL A 57 14.45 2.67 6.57
CA VAL A 57 14.67 1.46 7.38
C VAL A 57 15.54 0.45 6.63
N ASN A 58 15.19 0.13 5.39
CA ASN A 58 15.89 -0.84 4.56
C ASN A 58 17.29 -0.38 4.16
N ILE A 59 17.46 0.89 3.76
CA ILE A 59 18.77 1.44 3.38
C ILE A 59 19.73 1.46 4.57
N VAL A 60 19.27 1.91 5.75
CA VAL A 60 20.11 1.92 6.96
C VAL A 60 20.50 0.50 7.35
N ALA A 61 19.57 -0.46 7.33
CA ALA A 61 19.88 -1.86 7.60
C ALA A 61 20.90 -2.41 6.60
N ALA A 62 20.65 -2.22 5.31
CA ALA A 62 21.51 -2.74 4.24
C ALA A 62 22.94 -2.18 4.30
N LEU A 63 23.11 -0.88 4.49
CA LEU A 63 24.44 -0.25 4.55
C LEU A 63 25.27 -0.76 5.75
N ASN A 64 24.63 -0.92 6.92
CA ASN A 64 25.32 -1.45 8.09
C ASN A 64 25.68 -2.94 7.93
N VAL A 65 24.78 -3.72 7.33
CA VAL A 65 25.04 -5.14 7.06
C VAL A 65 26.08 -5.30 5.97
N GLN A 66 26.06 -4.48 4.92
CA GLN A 66 27.08 -4.44 3.87
C GLN A 66 28.49 -4.24 4.46
N GLU A 67 28.68 -3.22 5.33
CA GLU A 67 29.96 -2.94 5.96
C GLU A 67 30.46 -4.16 6.78
N LEU A 68 29.54 -4.83 7.48
CA LEU A 68 29.87 -6.02 8.25
C LEU A 68 30.23 -7.21 7.35
N MET A 69 29.47 -7.44 6.28
CA MET A 69 29.74 -8.52 5.32
C MET A 69 31.09 -8.35 4.63
N GLU A 70 31.44 -7.12 4.23
CA GLU A 70 32.77 -6.83 3.66
C GLU A 70 33.89 -7.10 4.65
N ARG A 71 33.72 -6.67 5.91
CA ARG A 71 34.76 -6.83 6.94
C ARG A 71 34.97 -8.27 7.36
N GLU A 72 33.89 -9.03 7.52
CA GLU A 72 33.92 -10.41 8.05
C GLU A 72 33.96 -11.47 6.92
N GLY A 73 33.86 -11.06 5.65
CA GLY A 73 33.85 -11.98 4.50
C GLY A 73 32.61 -12.84 4.43
N ILE A 74 31.45 -12.28 4.78
CA ILE A 74 30.14 -12.97 4.72
C ILE A 74 29.63 -12.90 3.28
N ASP A 75 29.32 -14.05 2.70
CA ASP A 75 28.76 -14.17 1.35
C ASP A 75 27.29 -13.70 1.31
N GLY A 76 26.87 -13.21 0.16
CA GLY A 76 25.44 -12.89 -0.07
C GLY A 76 25.22 -11.71 -1.00
N THR A 77 23.94 -11.48 -1.31
CA THR A 77 23.49 -10.35 -2.13
C THR A 77 22.35 -9.62 -1.44
N LEU A 78 22.46 -8.31 -1.39
CA LEU A 78 21.39 -7.39 -0.99
C LEU A 78 20.73 -6.81 -2.25
N LEU A 79 19.40 -6.86 -2.33
CA LEU A 79 18.59 -6.24 -3.38
C LEU A 79 17.57 -5.30 -2.74
N ILE A 80 17.73 -3.98 -2.90
CA ILE A 80 16.72 -3.00 -2.44
C ILE A 80 15.79 -2.66 -3.60
N TRP A 81 14.47 -2.65 -3.33
CA TRP A 81 13.46 -2.29 -4.31
C TRP A 81 12.33 -1.44 -3.68
N PRO A 82 11.75 -0.45 -4.41
CA PRO A 82 10.66 0.37 -3.94
C PRO A 82 9.31 -0.21 -4.34
N GLY A 83 8.33 -0.26 -3.43
CA GLY A 83 6.92 -0.42 -3.76
C GLY A 83 6.36 0.91 -4.25
N ILE A 84 6.13 1.02 -5.57
CA ILE A 84 5.66 2.24 -6.22
C ILE A 84 4.16 2.11 -6.49
N ALA A 85 3.38 3.17 -6.18
CA ALA A 85 1.94 3.19 -6.41
C ALA A 85 1.19 2.02 -5.71
N GLU A 86 1.58 1.71 -4.46
CA GLU A 86 0.93 0.70 -3.64
C GLU A 86 -0.53 1.03 -3.38
N GLU A 87 -0.83 2.30 -3.13
CA GLU A 87 -2.19 2.83 -2.89
C GLU A 87 -3.16 2.59 -4.08
N GLN A 88 -2.61 2.26 -5.25
CA GLN A 88 -3.36 1.84 -6.45
C GLN A 88 -3.13 0.37 -6.79
N LEU A 89 -2.36 -0.39 -5.99
CA LEU A 89 -1.93 -1.76 -6.26
C LEU A 89 -1.25 -1.90 -7.63
N GLY A 90 -0.44 -0.90 -7.97
CA GLY A 90 -0.03 -0.61 -9.35
C GLY A 90 1.38 -1.04 -9.72
N SER A 91 2.13 -1.78 -8.87
CA SER A 91 3.52 -2.08 -9.22
C SER A 91 4.00 -3.50 -8.97
N LYS A 92 3.67 -4.14 -7.86
CA LYS A 92 4.35 -5.37 -7.44
C LYS A 92 4.05 -6.56 -8.37
N ALA A 93 2.82 -6.69 -8.89
CA ALA A 93 2.49 -7.68 -9.92
C ALA A 93 3.33 -7.49 -11.20
N PHE A 94 3.57 -6.23 -11.61
CA PHE A 94 4.43 -5.92 -12.77
C PHE A 94 5.89 -6.25 -12.49
N PHE A 95 6.39 -6.01 -11.28
CA PHE A 95 7.76 -6.38 -10.89
C PHE A 95 7.97 -7.90 -10.93
N VAL A 96 6.99 -8.67 -10.44
CA VAL A 96 7.01 -10.14 -10.54
C VAL A 96 7.03 -10.56 -12.00
N ARG A 97 6.10 -10.07 -12.82
CA ARG A 97 6.02 -10.41 -14.25
C ARG A 97 7.32 -10.07 -15.01
N ASP A 98 7.93 -8.94 -14.70
CA ASP A 98 9.11 -8.44 -15.40
C ASP A 98 10.44 -9.00 -14.83
N GLY A 99 10.39 -9.98 -13.91
CA GLY A 99 11.55 -10.72 -13.40
C GLY A 99 12.44 -9.94 -12.44
N VAL A 100 11.93 -8.90 -11.78
CA VAL A 100 12.72 -8.11 -10.80
C VAL A 100 13.23 -8.99 -9.66
N PHE A 101 12.49 -10.04 -9.33
CA PHE A 101 12.80 -10.95 -8.22
C PHE A 101 13.44 -12.28 -8.64
N ASP A 102 13.87 -12.41 -9.89
CA ASP A 102 14.50 -13.64 -10.36
C ASP A 102 15.78 -13.94 -9.57
N GLY A 103 15.82 -15.14 -8.96
CA GLY A 103 16.92 -15.59 -8.13
C GLY A 103 17.01 -14.94 -6.76
N VAL A 104 15.93 -14.35 -6.26
CA VAL A 104 15.80 -13.92 -4.86
C VAL A 104 15.40 -15.12 -4.00
N ASP A 105 16.13 -15.33 -2.88
CA ASP A 105 15.88 -16.44 -1.95
C ASP A 105 14.85 -16.07 -0.89
N VAL A 106 14.88 -14.84 -0.35
CA VAL A 106 13.93 -14.35 0.65
C VAL A 106 13.66 -12.87 0.42
N ASN A 107 12.40 -12.45 0.55
CA ASN A 107 12.01 -11.05 0.52
C ASN A 107 11.57 -10.57 1.91
N LEU A 108 12.26 -9.57 2.44
CA LEU A 108 11.94 -8.88 3.68
C LEU A 108 11.26 -7.55 3.35
N PHE A 109 9.96 -7.47 3.52
CA PHE A 109 9.19 -6.25 3.31
C PHE A 109 8.97 -5.52 4.63
N THR A 110 8.99 -4.18 4.59
CA THR A 110 8.74 -3.34 5.77
C THR A 110 7.56 -2.40 5.54
N HIS A 111 6.74 -2.21 6.57
CA HIS A 111 5.62 -1.28 6.54
C HIS A 111 5.50 -0.54 7.87
N VAL A 112 5.23 0.76 7.81
CA VAL A 112 5.01 1.60 8.99
C VAL A 112 3.78 1.14 9.80
N SER A 113 3.85 1.28 11.12
CA SER A 113 2.75 1.04 12.03
C SER A 113 2.93 1.84 13.34
N SER A 114 1.98 1.73 14.24
CA SER A 114 2.09 2.28 15.61
C SER A 114 2.74 1.30 16.61
N ASN A 115 3.03 0.08 16.20
CA ASN A 115 3.73 -0.92 17.00
C ASN A 115 4.51 -1.87 16.08
N PHE A 116 5.42 -2.67 16.63
CA PHE A 116 5.91 -3.83 15.93
C PHE A 116 4.78 -4.84 15.69
N SER A 117 4.80 -5.50 14.56
CA SER A 117 4.01 -6.72 14.39
C SER A 117 4.59 -7.60 13.28
N MET A 118 4.50 -8.91 13.50
CA MET A 118 4.88 -9.95 12.57
C MET A 118 3.75 -10.98 12.47
N THR A 119 3.54 -11.51 11.27
CA THR A 119 2.52 -12.53 11.00
C THR A 119 3.08 -13.58 10.03
N TRP A 120 2.52 -14.79 10.06
CA TRP A 120 2.87 -15.86 9.11
C TRP A 120 1.62 -16.58 8.61
N GLY A 121 1.76 -17.32 7.51
CA GLY A 121 0.64 -18.00 6.86
C GLY A 121 -0.29 -17.01 6.16
N HIS A 122 -1.53 -17.38 5.95
CA HIS A 122 -2.56 -16.48 5.47
C HIS A 122 -2.79 -15.35 6.49
N THR A 123 -2.60 -14.10 6.07
CA THR A 123 -2.79 -12.94 6.94
C THR A 123 -4.03 -12.15 6.55
N SER A 124 -4.43 -11.20 7.40
CA SER A 124 -5.54 -10.29 7.08
C SER A 124 -5.26 -9.50 5.80
N GLY A 125 -6.27 -9.29 4.99
CA GLY A 125 -6.22 -8.58 3.71
C GLY A 125 -6.91 -9.38 2.61
N ASN A 126 -7.44 -8.67 1.63
CA ASN A 126 -8.14 -9.26 0.51
C ASN A 126 -7.26 -9.31 -0.73
N ALA A 127 -7.50 -10.32 -1.58
CA ALA A 127 -7.17 -10.20 -2.99
C ALA A 127 -8.05 -9.11 -3.64
N LEU A 128 -7.55 -8.48 -4.70
CA LEU A 128 -8.23 -7.38 -5.37
C LEU A 128 -7.87 -7.32 -6.85
N VAL A 129 -8.87 -7.00 -7.68
CA VAL A 129 -8.66 -6.49 -9.04
C VAL A 129 -9.24 -5.09 -9.14
N SER A 130 -8.41 -4.16 -9.61
CA SER A 130 -8.74 -2.79 -9.97
C SER A 130 -8.78 -2.69 -11.49
N ALA A 131 -9.97 -2.48 -12.09
CA ALA A 131 -10.12 -2.50 -13.54
C ALA A 131 -11.04 -1.39 -14.04
N GLN A 132 -10.66 -0.78 -15.17
CA GLN A 132 -11.49 0.14 -15.92
C GLN A 132 -12.11 -0.56 -17.14
N PHE A 133 -13.40 -0.31 -17.35
CA PHE A 133 -14.15 -0.75 -18.51
C PHE A 133 -14.54 0.50 -19.31
N ARG A 134 -13.95 0.66 -20.48
CA ARG A 134 -14.21 1.77 -21.39
C ARG A 134 -15.07 1.30 -22.55
N PHE A 135 -16.14 2.04 -22.82
CA PHE A 135 -17.04 1.79 -23.93
C PHE A 135 -16.90 2.87 -24.99
N GLN A 136 -17.09 2.44 -26.24
CA GLN A 136 -17.15 3.32 -27.40
C GLN A 136 -18.54 3.21 -28.04
N GLY A 137 -19.15 4.36 -28.26
CA GLY A 137 -20.40 4.52 -28.98
C GLY A 137 -20.23 5.39 -30.23
N GLU A 138 -21.31 6.03 -30.65
CA GLU A 138 -21.35 6.95 -31.79
C GLU A 138 -21.99 8.27 -31.37
N THR A 139 -21.30 9.38 -31.63
CA THR A 139 -21.81 10.72 -31.28
C THR A 139 -22.89 11.18 -32.23
N ALA A 140 -23.84 11.97 -31.72
CA ALA A 140 -24.88 12.63 -32.48
C ALA A 140 -25.40 13.86 -31.74
N HIS A 141 -26.09 14.74 -32.44
CA HIS A 141 -26.82 15.85 -31.81
C HIS A 141 -28.03 15.29 -31.05
N SER A 142 -28.03 15.42 -29.69
CA SER A 142 -29.00 14.77 -28.84
C SER A 142 -30.46 15.15 -29.08
N ALA A 143 -30.73 16.35 -29.59
CA ALA A 143 -32.08 16.80 -29.95
C ALA A 143 -32.40 16.68 -31.45
N GLY A 144 -31.41 16.92 -32.31
CA GLY A 144 -31.62 16.99 -33.75
C GLY A 144 -31.67 15.64 -34.46
N SER A 145 -30.82 14.69 -34.02
CA SER A 145 -30.73 13.36 -34.64
C SER A 145 -30.23 12.28 -33.67
N PRO A 146 -30.85 12.11 -32.47
CA PRO A 146 -30.40 11.17 -31.48
C PRO A 146 -30.36 9.70 -31.95
N TRP A 147 -31.25 9.35 -32.88
CA TRP A 147 -31.30 8.00 -33.46
C TRP A 147 -30.03 7.57 -34.23
N ARG A 148 -29.16 8.54 -34.56
CA ARG A 148 -27.85 8.27 -35.20
C ARG A 148 -26.77 7.96 -34.20
N GLY A 149 -26.95 8.34 -32.92
CA GLY A 149 -25.99 8.10 -31.87
C GLY A 149 -26.14 6.74 -31.20
N ARG A 150 -25.08 6.35 -30.50
CA ARG A 150 -25.04 5.23 -29.55
C ARG A 150 -24.26 5.73 -28.33
N SER A 151 -24.95 5.85 -27.21
CA SER A 151 -24.36 6.42 -26.00
C SER A 151 -23.49 5.40 -25.28
N ALA A 152 -22.20 5.68 -25.18
CA ALA A 152 -21.29 4.87 -24.35
C ALA A 152 -21.64 4.97 -22.86
N LEU A 153 -22.21 6.11 -22.41
CA LEU A 153 -22.68 6.28 -21.03
C LEU A 153 -23.83 5.33 -20.69
N ASP A 154 -24.72 5.02 -21.65
CA ASP A 154 -25.80 4.06 -21.41
C ASP A 154 -25.23 2.66 -21.14
N ALA A 155 -24.15 2.25 -21.82
CA ALA A 155 -23.47 0.99 -21.53
C ALA A 155 -22.84 0.97 -20.13
N VAL A 156 -22.18 2.05 -19.73
CA VAL A 156 -21.64 2.21 -18.37
C VAL A 156 -22.76 2.11 -17.31
N MET A 157 -23.88 2.78 -17.54
CA MET A 157 -25.03 2.76 -16.61
C MET A 157 -25.66 1.35 -16.53
N LEU A 158 -25.79 0.65 -17.66
CA LEU A 158 -26.31 -0.73 -17.68
C LEU A 158 -25.34 -1.71 -16.99
N LEU A 159 -24.03 -1.57 -17.19
CA LEU A 159 -23.04 -2.37 -16.47
C LEU A 159 -23.12 -2.11 -14.97
N ALA A 160 -23.18 -0.84 -14.55
CA ALA A 160 -23.35 -0.47 -13.14
C ALA A 160 -24.63 -1.08 -12.55
N GLN A 161 -25.77 -0.96 -13.26
CA GLN A 161 -27.04 -1.52 -12.80
C GLN A 161 -27.02 -3.04 -12.74
N ALA A 162 -26.46 -3.72 -13.72
CA ALA A 162 -26.30 -5.17 -13.72
C ALA A 162 -25.45 -5.64 -12.52
N TRP A 163 -24.40 -4.88 -12.19
CA TRP A 163 -23.58 -5.14 -11.00
C TRP A 163 -24.37 -4.95 -9.70
N GLU A 164 -25.23 -3.93 -9.59
CA GLU A 164 -26.07 -3.76 -8.40
C GLU A 164 -27.06 -4.92 -8.22
N PHE A 165 -27.62 -5.49 -9.30
CA PHE A 165 -28.43 -6.71 -9.21
C PHE A 165 -27.62 -7.93 -8.79
N LYS A 166 -26.36 -8.06 -9.24
CA LYS A 166 -25.44 -9.10 -8.79
C LYS A 166 -25.13 -8.97 -7.29
N ARG A 167 -25.10 -7.76 -6.75
CA ARG A 167 -24.67 -7.47 -5.37
C ARG A 167 -25.49 -8.23 -4.32
N GLU A 168 -26.77 -8.48 -4.53
CA GLU A 168 -27.60 -9.29 -3.61
C GLU A 168 -27.19 -10.78 -3.58
N HIS A 169 -26.44 -11.24 -4.59
CA HIS A 169 -25.99 -12.62 -4.73
C HIS A 169 -24.49 -12.79 -4.42
N LEU A 170 -23.83 -11.75 -3.94
CA LEU A 170 -22.44 -11.81 -3.52
C LEU A 170 -22.31 -12.53 -2.17
N ARG A 171 -21.23 -13.28 -2.00
CA ARG A 171 -20.88 -13.88 -0.70
C ARG A 171 -20.56 -12.79 0.33
N PRO A 172 -20.73 -13.04 1.65
CA PRO A 172 -20.48 -12.03 2.68
C PRO A 172 -19.09 -11.38 2.65
N PRO A 173 -17.98 -12.09 2.32
CA PRO A 173 -16.66 -11.46 2.21
C PRO A 173 -16.48 -10.60 0.96
N GLN A 174 -17.25 -10.85 -0.11
CA GLN A 174 -17.12 -10.11 -1.37
C GLN A 174 -17.48 -8.64 -1.21
N ARG A 175 -16.60 -7.76 -1.66
CA ARG A 175 -16.78 -6.30 -1.66
C ARG A 175 -16.47 -5.74 -3.02
N SER A 176 -17.24 -4.73 -3.41
CA SER A 176 -17.01 -4.03 -4.68
C SER A 176 -17.38 -2.57 -4.55
N HIS A 177 -16.63 -1.75 -5.25
CA HIS A 177 -16.84 -0.31 -5.34
C HIS A 177 -16.61 0.09 -6.79
N TYR A 178 -17.29 1.13 -7.26
CA TYR A 178 -17.02 1.71 -8.56
C TYR A 178 -17.27 3.21 -8.59
N ILE A 179 -16.65 3.84 -9.56
CA ILE A 179 -16.90 5.23 -9.95
C ILE A 179 -17.01 5.33 -11.47
N ILE A 180 -17.76 6.31 -11.97
CA ILE A 180 -17.74 6.69 -13.38
C ILE A 180 -16.67 7.76 -13.55
N VAL A 181 -15.61 7.46 -14.31
CA VAL A 181 -14.46 8.37 -14.49
C VAL A 181 -14.57 9.21 -15.76
N GLU A 182 -15.39 8.76 -16.73
CA GLU A 182 -15.69 9.48 -17.97
C GLU A 182 -17.16 9.22 -18.33
N GLY A 183 -17.96 10.26 -18.56
CA GLY A 183 -19.39 10.13 -18.82
C GLY A 183 -19.89 11.01 -19.96
N GLY A 184 -19.00 11.57 -20.78
CA GLY A 184 -19.28 12.51 -21.86
C GLY A 184 -18.98 13.96 -21.47
N ASP A 185 -19.14 14.89 -22.43
CA ASP A 185 -18.74 16.30 -22.29
C ASP A 185 -19.90 17.21 -21.89
N GLN A 186 -21.00 17.17 -22.67
CA GLN A 186 -22.16 18.05 -22.44
C GLN A 186 -23.46 17.38 -22.95
N PRO A 187 -24.64 17.73 -22.35
CA PRO A 187 -25.90 17.00 -22.58
C PRO A 187 -26.43 17.03 -24.01
N ASN A 188 -26.07 17.98 -24.85
CA ASN A 188 -26.52 18.10 -26.23
C ASN A 188 -25.69 17.25 -27.21
N VAL A 189 -24.71 16.50 -26.74
CA VAL A 189 -23.88 15.56 -27.52
C VAL A 189 -24.01 14.17 -26.94
N VAL A 190 -24.39 13.19 -27.78
CA VAL A 190 -24.40 11.77 -27.35
C VAL A 190 -22.98 11.34 -27.02
N PRO A 191 -22.71 10.81 -25.79
CA PRO A 191 -21.37 10.43 -25.39
C PRO A 191 -20.75 9.34 -26.26
N GLN A 192 -19.60 9.65 -26.89
CA GLN A 192 -18.87 8.68 -27.70
C GLN A 192 -18.07 7.72 -26.86
N PHE A 193 -17.50 8.21 -25.74
CA PHE A 193 -16.75 7.41 -24.79
C PHE A 193 -17.33 7.57 -23.39
N ALA A 194 -17.29 6.49 -22.63
CA ALA A 194 -17.57 6.49 -21.21
C ALA A 194 -16.79 5.36 -20.53
N THR A 195 -16.39 5.59 -19.29
CA THR A 195 -15.54 4.66 -18.51
C THR A 195 -16.05 4.52 -17.10
N ILE A 196 -16.14 3.28 -16.63
CA ILE A 196 -16.42 2.92 -15.24
C ILE A 196 -15.20 2.19 -14.67
N TRP A 197 -14.84 2.49 -13.42
CA TRP A 197 -13.71 1.89 -12.72
C TRP A 197 -14.19 1.13 -11.50
N PHE A 198 -13.88 -0.17 -11.45
CA PHE A 198 -14.23 -1.09 -10.38
C PHE A 198 -13.04 -1.45 -9.49
N PHE A 199 -13.30 -1.62 -8.19
CA PHE A 199 -12.54 -2.42 -7.25
C PHE A 199 -13.38 -3.64 -6.88
N LEU A 200 -12.84 -4.84 -7.14
CA LEU A 200 -13.45 -6.13 -6.84
C LEU A 200 -12.57 -6.85 -5.83
N ARG A 201 -13.11 -7.19 -4.65
CA ARG A 201 -12.35 -7.71 -3.51
C ARG A 201 -12.98 -8.96 -2.93
N GLU A 202 -12.13 -9.93 -2.60
CA GLU A 202 -12.50 -11.12 -1.86
C GLU A 202 -11.28 -11.63 -1.06
N VAL A 203 -11.47 -12.60 -0.18
CA VAL A 203 -10.40 -13.14 0.67
C VAL A 203 -9.35 -13.93 -0.10
N ASP A 204 -9.65 -14.44 -1.28
CA ASP A 204 -8.74 -15.22 -2.11
C ASP A 204 -8.84 -14.89 -3.62
N TYR A 205 -7.85 -15.36 -4.34
CA TYR A 205 -7.71 -15.16 -5.79
C TYR A 205 -8.88 -15.75 -6.59
N GLU A 206 -9.32 -16.98 -6.30
CA GLU A 206 -10.33 -17.70 -7.07
C GLU A 206 -11.65 -16.91 -7.12
N HIS A 207 -12.09 -16.41 -5.96
CA HIS A 207 -13.35 -15.70 -5.86
C HIS A 207 -13.28 -14.26 -6.38
N VAL A 208 -12.11 -13.61 -6.35
CA VAL A 208 -11.93 -12.34 -7.07
C VAL A 208 -12.00 -12.56 -8.58
N THR A 209 -11.42 -13.64 -9.08
CA THR A 209 -11.49 -14.02 -10.51
C THR A 209 -12.93 -14.22 -10.95
N GLU A 210 -13.76 -14.95 -10.17
CA GLU A 210 -15.20 -15.09 -10.45
C GLU A 210 -15.93 -13.73 -10.55
N MET A 211 -15.60 -12.79 -9.66
CA MET A 211 -16.19 -11.45 -9.69
C MET A 211 -15.75 -10.68 -10.95
N TYR A 212 -14.48 -10.77 -11.30
CA TYR A 212 -13.93 -10.06 -12.46
C TYR A 212 -14.48 -10.61 -13.78
N ASP A 213 -14.60 -11.94 -13.90
CA ASP A 213 -15.21 -12.59 -15.07
C ASP A 213 -16.69 -12.23 -15.20
N ALA A 214 -17.44 -12.20 -14.10
CA ALA A 214 -18.82 -11.73 -14.11
C ALA A 214 -18.94 -10.27 -14.59
N ALA A 215 -18.03 -9.37 -14.15
CA ALA A 215 -18.02 -7.99 -14.61
C ALA A 215 -17.73 -7.87 -16.12
N LYS A 216 -16.82 -8.68 -16.65
CA LYS A 216 -16.53 -8.75 -18.10
C LYS A 216 -17.76 -9.19 -18.91
N LEU A 217 -18.43 -10.26 -18.49
CA LEU A 217 -19.66 -10.72 -19.16
C LEU A 217 -20.80 -9.70 -19.10
N MET A 218 -20.94 -8.97 -17.99
CA MET A 218 -21.91 -7.89 -17.86
C MET A 218 -21.57 -6.72 -18.78
N ALA A 219 -20.29 -6.40 -18.96
CA ALA A 219 -19.84 -5.36 -19.89
C ALA A 219 -20.17 -5.74 -21.35
N GLU A 220 -19.97 -7.00 -21.75
CA GLU A 220 -20.38 -7.52 -23.05
C GLU A 220 -21.90 -7.39 -23.26
N GLY A 221 -22.68 -7.78 -22.25
CA GLY A 221 -24.14 -7.62 -22.27
C GLY A 221 -24.59 -6.17 -22.39
N ALA A 222 -23.96 -5.27 -21.65
CA ALA A 222 -24.24 -3.83 -21.70
C ALA A 222 -23.92 -3.24 -23.10
N ALA A 223 -22.80 -3.60 -23.68
CA ALA A 223 -22.41 -3.20 -25.04
C ALA A 223 -23.41 -3.67 -26.09
N LEU A 224 -23.83 -4.95 -26.00
CA LEU A 224 -24.83 -5.53 -26.90
C LEU A 224 -26.17 -4.81 -26.81
N MET A 225 -26.68 -4.55 -25.59
CA MET A 225 -27.97 -3.92 -25.36
C MET A 225 -28.01 -2.47 -25.86
N THR A 226 -26.91 -1.74 -25.82
CA THR A 226 -26.83 -0.32 -26.22
C THR A 226 -26.37 -0.13 -27.67
N GLY A 227 -25.93 -1.21 -28.33
CA GLY A 227 -25.35 -1.13 -29.68
C GLY A 227 -24.00 -0.38 -29.68
N THR A 228 -23.31 -0.40 -28.56
CA THR A 228 -21.93 0.12 -28.40
C THR A 228 -20.94 -1.03 -28.46
N GLN A 229 -19.66 -0.75 -28.26
CA GLN A 229 -18.63 -1.77 -28.14
C GLN A 229 -17.74 -1.49 -26.92
N ILE A 230 -17.13 -2.54 -26.38
CA ILE A 230 -16.05 -2.38 -25.41
C ILE A 230 -14.82 -1.90 -26.18
N ASP A 231 -14.34 -0.70 -25.83
CA ASP A 231 -13.12 -0.11 -26.37
C ASP A 231 -11.89 -0.79 -25.74
N THR A 232 -11.86 -0.83 -24.40
CA THR A 232 -10.81 -1.52 -23.64
C THR A 232 -11.29 -1.94 -22.27
N ILE A 233 -10.71 -3.02 -21.76
CA ILE A 233 -10.72 -3.38 -20.33
C ILE A 233 -9.27 -3.29 -19.88
N MET A 234 -8.99 -2.42 -18.91
CA MET A 234 -7.65 -2.16 -18.43
C MET A 234 -7.54 -2.56 -16.95
N THR A 235 -6.64 -3.46 -16.63
CA THR A 235 -6.26 -3.73 -15.25
C THR A 235 -5.34 -2.62 -14.78
N ILE A 236 -5.82 -1.81 -13.82
CA ILE A 236 -5.07 -0.69 -13.23
C ILE A 236 -4.06 -1.20 -12.22
N GLY A 237 -4.48 -2.17 -11.41
CA GLY A 237 -3.67 -2.79 -10.41
C GLY A 237 -4.34 -4.05 -9.87
N SER A 238 -3.58 -4.84 -9.14
CA SER A 238 -4.08 -6.08 -8.54
C SER A 238 -3.30 -6.45 -7.30
N ALA A 239 -3.89 -7.29 -6.48
CA ALA A 239 -3.24 -7.92 -5.36
C ALA A 239 -3.76 -9.34 -5.16
N TRP A 240 -2.87 -10.29 -4.94
CA TRP A 240 -3.21 -11.55 -4.31
C TRP A 240 -3.39 -11.38 -2.80
N ASN A 241 -4.15 -12.27 -2.17
CA ASN A 241 -4.17 -12.36 -0.72
C ASN A 241 -2.79 -12.79 -0.20
N ARG A 242 -2.37 -12.22 0.92
CA ARG A 242 -1.01 -12.41 1.45
C ARG A 242 -0.84 -13.75 2.14
N HIS A 243 0.29 -14.39 1.91
CA HIS A 243 0.74 -15.56 2.65
C HIS A 243 2.23 -15.41 2.99
N PHE A 244 2.57 -15.42 4.27
CA PHE A 244 3.94 -15.13 4.71
C PHE A 244 4.66 -16.36 5.26
N SER A 245 5.98 -16.40 5.03
CA SER A 245 6.86 -17.49 5.44
C SER A 245 6.93 -17.62 6.97
N LYS A 246 6.64 -18.82 7.49
CA LYS A 246 6.70 -19.07 8.94
C LYS A 246 8.14 -19.04 9.49
N PRO A 247 9.15 -19.73 8.91
CA PRO A 247 10.49 -19.73 9.45
C PRO A 247 11.11 -18.32 9.51
N VAL A 248 10.92 -17.51 8.46
CA VAL A 248 11.43 -16.14 8.43
C VAL A 248 10.68 -15.24 9.41
N ALA A 249 9.37 -15.45 9.58
CA ALA A 249 8.57 -14.69 10.55
C ALA A 249 8.97 -14.99 12.00
N GLU A 250 9.26 -16.26 12.35
CA GLU A 250 9.74 -16.66 13.68
C GLU A 250 11.11 -16.04 13.98
N MET A 251 12.05 -16.07 13.03
CA MET A 251 13.36 -15.42 13.14
C MET A 251 13.22 -13.90 13.32
N SER A 252 12.39 -13.26 12.50
CA SER A 252 12.15 -11.82 12.59
C SER A 252 11.48 -11.42 13.91
N GLN A 253 10.54 -12.22 14.42
CA GLN A 253 9.90 -11.99 15.72
C GLN A 253 10.90 -12.07 16.87
N ALA A 254 11.83 -13.04 16.86
CA ALA A 254 12.88 -13.13 17.86
C ALA A 254 13.77 -11.87 17.87
N ASN A 255 14.06 -11.31 16.68
CA ASN A 255 14.80 -10.05 16.57
C ASN A 255 13.99 -8.84 17.02
N ILE A 256 12.67 -8.81 16.79
CA ILE A 256 11.78 -7.78 17.34
C ILE A 256 11.83 -7.80 18.88
N GLU A 257 11.72 -8.97 19.49
CA GLU A 257 11.79 -9.14 20.95
C GLU A 257 13.17 -8.74 21.53
N ARG A 258 14.24 -9.03 20.81
CA ARG A 258 15.61 -8.65 21.17
C ARG A 258 15.85 -7.14 21.11
N VAL A 259 15.30 -6.45 20.11
CA VAL A 259 15.45 -5.00 19.94
C VAL A 259 14.50 -4.24 20.88
N GLY A 260 13.27 -4.70 21.00
CA GLY A 260 12.22 -4.05 21.79
C GLY A 260 11.71 -2.75 21.16
N LEU A 261 10.76 -2.11 21.85
CA LEU A 261 10.23 -0.81 21.48
C LEU A 261 11.21 0.32 21.83
N PRO A 262 11.16 1.44 21.09
CA PRO A 262 11.91 2.64 21.46
C PRO A 262 11.48 3.21 22.82
N GLU A 263 12.38 3.94 23.48
CA GLU A 263 12.05 4.77 24.63
C GLU A 263 11.35 6.05 24.15
N TRP A 264 10.08 6.19 24.52
CA TRP A 264 9.27 7.35 24.21
C TRP A 264 9.49 8.47 25.25
N SER A 265 9.70 9.71 24.78
CA SER A 265 9.76 10.87 25.66
C SER A 265 8.35 11.31 26.09
N ASP A 266 8.29 12.18 27.10
CA ASP A 266 7.03 12.80 27.52
C ASP A 266 6.37 13.59 26.39
N ASP A 267 7.16 14.23 25.53
CA ASP A 267 6.67 14.96 24.35
C ASP A 267 6.07 14.03 23.30
N ASP A 268 6.66 12.84 23.07
CA ASP A 268 6.13 11.84 22.15
C ASP A 268 4.77 11.34 22.65
N ILE A 269 4.68 11.05 23.96
CA ILE A 269 3.45 10.59 24.59
C ILE A 269 2.39 11.71 24.58
N ALA A 270 2.79 12.97 24.80
CA ALA A 270 1.88 14.11 24.76
C ALA A 270 1.29 14.30 23.37
N LEU A 271 2.12 14.19 22.30
CA LEU A 271 1.62 14.27 20.91
C LEU A 271 0.61 13.18 20.62
N ALA A 272 0.91 11.92 20.99
CA ALA A 272 0.02 10.78 20.76
C ALA A 272 -1.32 10.94 21.50
N ASN A 273 -1.29 11.35 22.78
CA ASN A 273 -2.48 11.61 23.56
C ASN A 273 -3.33 12.75 22.97
N ALA A 274 -2.69 13.82 22.51
CA ALA A 274 -3.38 14.94 21.89
C ALA A 274 -4.06 14.54 20.58
N LEU A 275 -3.41 13.73 19.72
CA LEU A 275 -4.02 13.19 18.52
C LEU A 275 -5.23 12.31 18.84
N GLN A 276 -5.09 11.39 19.81
CA GLN A 276 -6.18 10.50 20.22
C GLN A 276 -7.38 11.31 20.71
N GLY A 277 -7.15 12.36 21.50
CA GLY A 277 -8.19 13.30 21.93
C GLY A 277 -8.84 14.05 20.76
N GLU A 278 -8.04 14.53 19.79
CA GLU A 278 -8.55 15.20 18.58
C GLU A 278 -9.42 14.25 17.73
N MET A 279 -9.11 12.95 17.73
CA MET A 279 -9.90 11.90 17.06
C MET A 279 -11.09 11.40 17.91
N GLY A 280 -11.33 11.98 19.08
CA GLY A 280 -12.44 11.58 19.97
C GLY A 280 -12.20 10.24 20.67
N GLN A 281 -10.96 9.84 20.83
CA GLN A 281 -10.56 8.60 21.50
C GLN A 281 -10.00 8.90 22.89
N GLU A 282 -10.07 7.91 23.79
CA GLU A 282 -9.39 7.97 25.08
C GLU A 282 -7.87 7.97 24.90
N PRO A 283 -7.14 8.90 25.56
CA PRO A 283 -5.69 8.93 25.51
C PRO A 283 -5.05 7.64 26.05
N ARG A 284 -4.25 6.97 25.23
CA ARG A 284 -3.53 5.73 25.57
C ARG A 284 -2.03 5.83 25.34
N GLY A 285 -1.57 6.98 24.83
CA GLY A 285 -0.17 7.21 24.47
C GLY A 285 0.31 6.33 23.33
N LEU A 286 1.57 5.93 23.41
CA LEU A 286 2.26 5.06 22.48
C LEU A 286 2.34 3.64 23.03
N SER A 287 2.60 2.67 22.15
CA SER A 287 2.74 1.26 22.54
C SER A 287 3.94 1.05 23.46
N THR A 288 3.77 0.25 24.50
CA THR A 288 4.78 -0.08 25.53
C THR A 288 5.19 -1.56 25.55
N GLU A 289 4.47 -2.39 24.79
CA GLU A 289 4.71 -3.83 24.74
C GLU A 289 4.78 -4.30 23.28
N VAL A 290 5.73 -5.21 23.01
CA VAL A 290 5.84 -5.91 21.73
C VAL A 290 4.78 -7.01 21.68
N PRO A 291 3.90 -7.03 20.65
CA PRO A 291 2.93 -8.12 20.54
C PRO A 291 3.62 -9.43 20.09
N PRO A 292 3.05 -10.58 20.46
CA PRO A 292 3.57 -11.87 20.01
C PRO A 292 3.36 -12.07 18.51
N LEU A 293 4.14 -12.99 17.93
CA LEU A 293 3.94 -13.48 16.57
C LEU A 293 2.52 -14.01 16.40
N ARG A 294 1.83 -13.57 15.35
CA ARG A 294 0.47 -14.03 15.04
C ARG A 294 0.47 -15.06 13.91
N GLY A 295 -0.24 -16.14 14.15
CA GLY A 295 -0.44 -17.19 13.14
C GLY A 295 -1.48 -16.84 12.07
N PRO A 296 -1.77 -17.80 11.19
CA PRO A 296 -2.69 -17.60 10.09
C PRO A 296 -4.12 -17.32 10.57
N ILE A 297 -4.83 -16.51 9.79
CA ILE A 297 -6.27 -16.30 9.97
C ILE A 297 -7.05 -17.48 9.37
N ASP A 298 -8.25 -17.70 9.89
CA ASP A 298 -9.20 -18.62 9.26
C ASP A 298 -9.96 -17.88 8.15
N LEU A 299 -9.63 -18.18 6.89
CA LEU A 299 -10.27 -17.58 5.71
C LEU A 299 -11.77 -17.82 5.66
N ALA A 300 -12.27 -18.95 6.23
CA ALA A 300 -13.69 -19.26 6.23
C ALA A 300 -14.53 -18.31 7.09
N THR A 301 -13.92 -17.70 8.10
CA THR A 301 -14.58 -16.76 9.02
C THR A 301 -14.12 -15.32 8.83
N TYR A 302 -13.13 -15.08 7.99
CA TYR A 302 -12.59 -13.74 7.76
C TYR A 302 -13.57 -12.89 6.92
N ALA A 303 -13.94 -11.73 7.45
CA ALA A 303 -14.95 -10.85 6.84
C ALA A 303 -14.35 -9.83 5.85
N GLY A 304 -13.05 -9.90 5.59
CA GLY A 304 -12.36 -9.00 4.67
C GLY A 304 -11.62 -7.84 5.36
N GLY A 305 -10.88 -7.06 4.57
CA GLY A 305 -10.04 -5.95 5.00
C GLY A 305 -9.46 -5.18 3.82
N GLY A 306 -8.42 -4.40 4.05
CA GLY A 306 -7.64 -3.74 3.01
C GLY A 306 -6.93 -4.75 2.10
N SER A 307 -6.45 -4.28 0.96
CA SER A 307 -5.60 -5.04 0.05
C SER A 307 -4.20 -4.43 0.04
N ASP A 308 -3.21 -5.22 -0.37
CA ASP A 308 -1.81 -4.78 -0.44
C ASP A 308 -1.12 -5.67 -1.49
N ASP A 309 -0.52 -5.07 -2.51
CA ASP A 309 0.04 -5.80 -3.64
C ASP A 309 1.33 -6.58 -3.32
N ILE A 310 1.81 -6.56 -2.06
CA ILE A 310 2.86 -7.48 -1.59
C ILE A 310 2.40 -8.95 -1.66
N GLY A 311 1.10 -9.20 -1.74
CA GLY A 311 0.55 -10.51 -1.98
C GLY A 311 1.14 -11.16 -3.23
N ASP A 312 1.21 -10.44 -4.34
CA ASP A 312 1.80 -10.95 -5.59
C ASP A 312 3.25 -11.42 -5.41
N VAL A 313 4.05 -10.69 -4.65
CA VAL A 313 5.44 -11.09 -4.33
C VAL A 313 5.46 -12.32 -3.42
N SER A 314 4.58 -12.37 -2.41
CA SER A 314 4.56 -13.44 -1.42
C SER A 314 4.20 -14.82 -2.01
N TRP A 315 3.55 -14.86 -3.17
CA TRP A 315 3.23 -16.11 -3.88
C TRP A 315 4.30 -16.52 -4.92
N ASN A 316 5.44 -15.83 -4.95
CA ASN A 316 6.55 -16.15 -5.85
C ASN A 316 7.85 -16.49 -5.11
N MET A 317 7.95 -16.13 -3.83
CA MET A 317 9.12 -16.45 -2.99
C MET A 317 8.79 -16.31 -1.49
N PRO A 318 9.57 -16.95 -0.61
CA PRO A 318 9.45 -16.74 0.83
C PRO A 318 9.50 -15.26 1.18
N THR A 319 8.40 -14.72 1.72
CA THR A 319 8.23 -13.30 2.00
C THR A 319 7.67 -13.10 3.42
N VAL A 320 8.09 -12.03 4.08
CA VAL A 320 7.48 -11.52 5.31
C VAL A 320 7.30 -10.01 5.23
N THR A 321 6.34 -9.48 5.99
CA THR A 321 6.19 -8.04 6.21
C THR A 321 6.38 -7.72 7.69
N MET A 322 7.47 -7.04 8.01
CA MET A 322 7.70 -6.48 9.34
C MET A 322 7.04 -5.10 9.43
N ARG A 323 6.10 -4.95 10.38
CA ARG A 323 5.57 -3.63 10.73
C ARG A 323 6.40 -3.05 11.89
N TYR A 324 6.80 -1.77 11.77
CA TYR A 324 7.67 -1.09 12.74
C TYR A 324 7.00 0.17 13.31
N PRO A 325 7.32 0.57 14.58
CA PRO A 325 6.57 1.56 15.36
C PRO A 325 6.94 3.01 15.03
N ALA A 326 6.77 3.46 13.77
CA ALA A 326 7.10 4.82 13.35
C ALA A 326 5.86 5.72 13.15
N ASN A 327 4.70 5.31 13.66
CA ASN A 327 3.47 6.10 13.68
C ASN A 327 2.79 6.00 15.06
N MET A 328 1.70 6.73 15.24
CA MET A 328 0.92 6.79 16.48
C MET A 328 -0.38 5.99 16.35
N PRO A 329 -0.88 5.35 17.42
CA PRO A 329 -2.21 4.77 17.42
C PRO A 329 -3.28 5.87 17.46
N GLY A 330 -4.45 5.60 16.86
CA GLY A 330 -5.63 6.47 16.94
C GLY A 330 -5.99 7.22 15.66
N GLY A 331 -5.09 7.38 14.70
CA GLY A 331 -5.42 7.91 13.39
C GLY A 331 -6.20 6.87 12.57
N PRO A 332 -7.27 7.25 11.85
CA PRO A 332 -7.86 6.40 10.83
C PRO A 332 -6.88 6.26 9.65
N GLY A 333 -6.83 5.09 9.03
CA GLY A 333 -6.04 4.88 7.82
C GLY A 333 -6.41 5.88 6.71
N HIS A 334 -5.46 6.18 5.81
CA HIS A 334 -5.64 7.09 4.68
C HIS A 334 -6.15 8.48 5.08
N ASN A 335 -5.59 9.03 6.16
CA ASN A 335 -6.04 10.29 6.75
C ASN A 335 -4.85 11.20 7.12
N TRP A 336 -5.06 12.51 7.12
CA TRP A 336 -4.07 13.49 7.55
C TRP A 336 -3.49 13.20 8.94
N ALA A 337 -4.29 12.59 9.84
CA ALA A 337 -3.87 12.26 11.20
C ALA A 337 -2.66 11.30 11.23
N ASN A 338 -2.57 10.39 10.27
CA ASN A 338 -1.42 9.50 10.14
C ASN A 338 -0.16 10.21 9.64
N GLY A 339 -0.30 11.38 9.00
CA GLY A 339 0.81 12.23 8.59
C GLY A 339 1.50 13.00 9.72
N ILE A 340 0.88 13.08 10.90
CA ILE A 340 1.38 13.87 12.04
C ILE A 340 2.70 13.32 12.59
N ALA A 341 2.84 11.99 12.67
CA ALA A 341 4.06 11.37 13.19
C ALA A 341 5.26 11.52 12.26
N MET A 342 5.01 11.67 10.96
CA MET A 342 6.06 11.68 9.95
C MET A 342 7.09 12.80 10.20
N ALA A 343 8.39 12.47 10.08
CA ALA A 343 9.51 13.37 10.37
C ALA A 343 9.56 13.92 11.81
N THR A 344 8.88 13.27 12.76
CA THR A 344 8.98 13.58 14.19
C THR A 344 9.96 12.64 14.90
N PRO A 345 10.33 12.93 16.17
CA PRO A 345 11.10 11.99 16.99
C PRO A 345 10.47 10.59 17.09
N ILE A 346 9.13 10.47 17.07
CA ILE A 346 8.42 9.16 17.06
C ILE A 346 8.82 8.38 15.81
N ALA A 347 8.68 8.99 14.62
CA ALA A 347 9.01 8.33 13.36
C ALA A 347 10.50 7.96 13.30
N HIS A 348 11.40 8.84 13.75
CA HIS A 348 12.85 8.59 13.73
C HIS A 348 13.23 7.43 14.66
N LYS A 349 12.72 7.41 15.90
CA LYS A 349 12.96 6.33 16.87
C LYS A 349 12.41 5.00 16.36
N GLY A 350 11.18 5.00 15.86
CA GLY A 350 10.53 3.80 15.33
C GLY A 350 11.23 3.24 14.09
N SER A 351 11.64 4.11 13.15
CA SER A 351 12.39 3.71 11.97
C SER A 351 13.77 3.14 12.32
N LEU A 352 14.46 3.72 13.31
CA LEU A 352 15.73 3.20 13.79
C LEU A 352 15.58 1.83 14.46
N ALA A 353 14.53 1.63 15.25
CA ALA A 353 14.23 0.33 15.83
C ALA A 353 13.91 -0.71 14.74
N GLY A 354 13.10 -0.33 13.72
CA GLY A 354 12.84 -1.16 12.55
C GLY A 354 14.12 -1.52 11.78
N ALA A 355 15.02 -0.56 11.57
CA ALA A 355 16.29 -0.81 10.89
C ALA A 355 17.20 -1.78 11.66
N LYS A 356 17.20 -1.73 12.99
CA LYS A 356 17.93 -2.70 13.83
C LYS A 356 17.37 -4.11 13.67
N VAL A 357 16.04 -4.28 13.72
CA VAL A 357 15.41 -5.59 13.50
C VAL A 357 15.74 -6.11 12.11
N GLN A 358 15.60 -5.26 11.08
CA GLN A 358 15.87 -5.63 9.70
C GLN A 358 17.35 -6.05 9.50
N ALA A 359 18.29 -5.32 10.10
CA ALA A 359 19.71 -5.65 10.03
C ALA A 359 20.05 -6.98 10.72
N LEU A 360 19.46 -7.24 11.89
CA LEU A 360 19.63 -8.51 12.58
C LEU A 360 19.06 -9.68 11.77
N THR A 361 17.83 -9.52 11.23
CA THR A 361 17.21 -10.56 10.40
C THR A 361 18.00 -10.83 9.12
N LEU A 362 18.55 -9.78 8.48
CA LEU A 362 19.47 -9.94 7.34
C LEU A 362 20.70 -10.75 7.72
N LEU A 363 21.36 -10.41 8.83
CA LEU A 363 22.55 -11.12 9.29
C LEU A 363 22.25 -12.58 9.62
N ASP A 364 21.14 -12.84 10.30
CA ASP A 364 20.72 -14.20 10.61
C ASP A 364 20.51 -15.02 9.33
N LEU A 365 19.84 -14.48 8.31
CA LEU A 365 19.62 -15.14 7.02
C LEU A 365 20.94 -15.37 6.24
N PHE A 366 21.92 -14.45 6.32
CA PHE A 366 23.22 -14.65 5.67
C PHE A 366 24.12 -15.65 6.41
N LEU A 367 23.93 -15.81 7.71
CA LEU A 367 24.73 -16.71 8.55
C LEU A 367 24.11 -18.08 8.77
N ASP A 368 22.79 -18.20 8.59
CA ASP A 368 21.99 -19.41 8.83
C ASP A 368 21.27 -19.84 7.54
N GLY A 369 21.96 -20.60 6.71
CA GLY A 369 21.40 -21.20 5.50
C GLY A 369 20.23 -22.18 5.76
N GLU A 370 20.18 -22.81 6.96
CA GLU A 370 19.09 -23.74 7.32
C GLU A 370 17.75 -23.02 7.37
N THR A 371 17.71 -21.76 7.81
CA THR A 371 16.47 -20.98 7.80
C THR A 371 16.03 -20.60 6.38
N VAL A 372 16.96 -20.31 5.46
CA VAL A 372 16.64 -20.07 4.05
C VAL A 372 16.06 -21.34 3.41
N ASP A 373 16.69 -22.50 3.64
CA ASP A 373 16.19 -23.79 3.16
C ASP A 373 14.80 -24.09 3.75
N ALA A 374 14.60 -23.93 5.05
CA ALA A 374 13.31 -24.12 5.71
C ALA A 374 12.22 -23.16 5.20
N ALA A 375 12.59 -21.95 4.78
CA ALA A 375 11.66 -21.01 4.18
C ALA A 375 11.18 -21.49 2.81
N TRP A 376 12.05 -22.09 2.00
CA TRP A 376 11.67 -22.69 0.72
C TRP A 376 10.90 -24.00 0.89
N ASP A 377 11.25 -24.84 1.89
CA ASP A 377 10.46 -26.05 2.23
C ASP A 377 9.03 -25.63 2.62
N TYR A 378 8.89 -24.62 3.49
CA TYR A 378 7.59 -24.09 3.85
C TYR A 378 6.83 -23.53 2.63
N PHE A 379 7.52 -22.79 1.77
CA PHE A 379 6.93 -22.23 0.54
C PHE A 379 6.41 -23.34 -0.38
N ASN A 380 7.22 -24.36 -0.68
CA ASN A 380 6.88 -25.42 -1.62
C ASN A 380 5.87 -26.43 -1.05
N ASP A 381 6.07 -26.87 0.20
CA ASP A 381 5.35 -28.01 0.78
C ASP A 381 4.10 -27.60 1.58
N VAL A 382 3.97 -26.31 1.93
CA VAL A 382 2.81 -25.78 2.69
C VAL A 382 2.06 -24.72 1.90
N GLN A 383 2.76 -23.69 1.45
CA GLN A 383 2.11 -22.55 0.81
C GLN A 383 1.63 -22.88 -0.61
N MET A 384 2.45 -23.51 -1.42
CA MET A 384 2.20 -23.77 -2.86
C MET A 384 1.65 -25.17 -3.14
N VAL A 385 1.41 -26.01 -2.12
CA VAL A 385 1.04 -27.43 -2.30
C VAL A 385 -0.19 -27.62 -3.20
N ASP A 386 -1.19 -26.76 -3.10
CA ASP A 386 -2.43 -26.81 -3.89
C ASP A 386 -2.68 -25.49 -4.65
N MET A 387 -1.64 -24.65 -4.84
CA MET A 387 -1.76 -23.33 -5.43
C MET A 387 -0.77 -23.13 -6.57
N GLU A 388 -1.18 -22.39 -7.59
CA GLU A 388 -0.34 -21.90 -8.67
C GLU A 388 -0.57 -20.39 -8.80
N TYR A 389 0.49 -19.59 -8.70
CA TYR A 389 0.36 -18.16 -8.88
C TYR A 389 0.07 -17.82 -10.34
N THR A 390 -1.05 -17.11 -10.55
CA THR A 390 -1.42 -16.55 -11.84
C THR A 390 -1.71 -15.06 -11.67
N PRO A 391 -0.95 -14.15 -12.29
CA PRO A 391 -1.20 -12.73 -12.15
C PRO A 391 -2.57 -12.34 -12.73
N PHE A 392 -3.25 -11.36 -12.11
CA PHE A 392 -4.44 -10.77 -12.70
C PHE A 392 -4.12 -9.87 -13.90
N ILE A 393 -2.89 -9.34 -13.96
CA ILE A 393 -2.41 -8.57 -15.11
C ILE A 393 -1.99 -9.51 -16.24
N THR A 394 -2.17 -9.06 -17.48
CA THR A 394 -1.75 -9.78 -18.68
C THR A 394 -0.37 -9.30 -19.16
N ALA A 395 0.18 -9.97 -20.18
CA ALA A 395 1.44 -9.55 -20.80
C ALA A 395 1.34 -8.16 -21.48
N ASP A 396 0.13 -7.77 -21.91
CA ASP A 396 -0.12 -6.51 -22.60
C ASP A 396 -0.45 -5.35 -21.65
N ASP A 397 -0.81 -5.64 -20.40
CA ASP A 397 -1.10 -4.61 -19.40
C ASP A 397 0.16 -3.81 -19.06
N LYS A 398 -0.03 -2.51 -18.86
CA LYS A 398 1.03 -1.56 -18.51
C LYS A 398 0.67 -0.84 -17.21
N PRO A 399 1.67 -0.49 -16.39
CA PRO A 399 1.42 0.32 -15.19
C PRO A 399 0.66 1.60 -15.55
N ALA A 400 -0.42 1.89 -14.82
CA ALA A 400 -1.32 3.01 -15.09
C ALA A 400 -0.76 4.37 -14.64
N ILE A 401 0.49 4.67 -14.96
CA ILE A 401 1.22 5.89 -14.54
C ILE A 401 0.51 7.18 -14.98
N PHE A 402 -0.26 7.13 -16.06
CA PHE A 402 -1.00 8.28 -16.59
C PHE A 402 -2.07 8.82 -15.62
N LEU A 403 -2.59 7.99 -14.70
CA LEU A 403 -3.61 8.41 -13.74
C LEU A 403 -3.15 9.55 -12.84
N ASN A 404 -1.87 9.59 -12.49
CA ASN A 404 -1.29 10.57 -11.59
C ASN A 404 -0.52 11.70 -12.29
N GLU A 405 -0.34 11.66 -13.61
CA GLU A 405 0.44 12.66 -14.35
C GLU A 405 -0.09 14.08 -14.15
N GLY A 406 -1.39 14.28 -14.36
CA GLY A 406 -2.05 15.58 -14.19
C GLY A 406 -2.02 16.08 -12.77
N ILE A 407 -2.28 15.20 -11.80
CA ILE A 407 -2.25 15.51 -10.36
C ILE A 407 -0.83 15.89 -9.94
N MET A 408 0.17 15.11 -10.33
CA MET A 408 1.57 15.38 -9.98
C MET A 408 2.11 16.63 -10.68
N ALA A 409 1.70 16.91 -11.92
CA ALA A 409 2.05 18.16 -12.60
C ALA A 409 1.52 19.40 -11.83
N GLN A 410 0.30 19.30 -11.29
CA GLN A 410 -0.31 20.37 -10.49
C GLN A 410 0.43 20.61 -9.15
N TRP A 411 0.82 19.53 -8.45
CA TRP A 411 1.30 19.62 -7.07
C TRP A 411 2.82 19.69 -6.94
N ARG A 412 3.59 19.03 -7.81
CA ARG A 412 5.04 18.91 -7.66
C ARG A 412 5.76 20.25 -7.49
N GLU A 413 5.47 21.22 -8.36
CA GLU A 413 6.11 22.53 -8.29
C GLU A 413 5.65 23.34 -7.07
N ARG A 414 4.38 23.18 -6.66
CA ARG A 414 3.84 23.86 -5.47
C ARG A 414 4.40 23.28 -4.17
N MET A 415 4.72 21.99 -4.13
CA MET A 415 5.30 21.29 -2.98
C MET A 415 6.81 21.49 -2.88
N ARG A 416 7.50 21.74 -4.00
CA ARG A 416 8.96 21.87 -4.06
C ARG A 416 9.56 22.82 -2.99
N PRO A 417 8.99 24.01 -2.69
CA PRO A 417 9.53 24.91 -1.66
C PRO A 417 9.52 24.33 -0.24
N TYR A 418 8.75 23.27 -0.01
CA TYR A 418 8.59 22.62 1.29
C TYR A 418 9.38 21.30 1.38
N TYR A 419 10.17 20.93 0.35
CA TYR A 419 11.06 19.78 0.45
C TYR A 419 12.12 20.05 1.49
N TYR A 420 12.45 19.02 2.26
CA TYR A 420 13.48 19.13 3.29
C TYR A 420 14.85 19.46 2.69
N ASP A 421 15.50 20.48 3.23
CA ASP A 421 16.86 20.90 2.85
C ASP A 421 17.83 20.58 4.01
N PRO A 422 18.49 19.41 4.01
CA PRO A 422 19.41 19.03 5.07
C PRO A 422 20.71 19.84 5.09
N THR A 423 20.95 20.67 4.07
CA THR A 423 22.12 21.57 4.05
C THR A 423 21.89 22.81 4.89
N ARG A 424 20.64 23.15 5.22
CA ARG A 424 20.26 24.37 5.92
C ARG A 424 19.66 24.12 7.30
N PHE A 425 19.01 22.99 7.49
CA PHE A 425 18.23 22.65 8.68
C PHE A 425 18.61 21.29 9.23
N GLY A 426 18.72 21.17 10.54
CA GLY A 426 19.02 19.89 11.19
C GLY A 426 17.85 18.91 11.17
N THR A 427 16.61 19.44 11.14
CA THR A 427 15.39 18.62 11.06
C THR A 427 14.35 19.28 10.17
N TYR A 428 13.38 18.50 9.70
CA TYR A 428 12.24 19.05 8.94
C TYR A 428 11.31 19.90 9.81
N LEU A 429 11.19 19.59 11.10
CA LEU A 429 10.43 20.39 12.05
C LEU A 429 11.05 21.79 12.20
N GLU A 430 12.38 21.87 12.30
CA GLU A 430 13.11 23.14 12.32
C GLU A 430 12.86 23.97 11.06
N GLN A 431 12.92 23.34 9.88
CA GLN A 431 12.63 24.01 8.61
C GLN A 431 11.22 24.59 8.56
N LEU A 432 10.24 23.90 9.14
CA LEU A 432 8.85 24.36 9.20
C LEU A 432 8.55 25.30 10.37
N GLY A 433 9.53 25.56 11.26
CA GLY A 433 9.35 26.39 12.46
C GLY A 433 8.39 25.77 13.47
N ILE A 434 8.35 24.44 13.57
CA ILE A 434 7.47 23.69 14.47
C ILE A 434 8.18 23.39 15.77
N GLU A 435 7.65 23.91 16.89
CA GLU A 435 8.03 23.50 18.23
C GLU A 435 7.30 22.19 18.58
N TYR A 436 8.06 21.13 18.78
CA TYR A 436 7.52 19.79 19.02
C TYR A 436 7.28 19.51 20.50
N PRO A 437 6.07 19.02 20.90
CA PRO A 437 4.86 18.84 20.09
C PRO A 437 3.96 20.09 20.06
N MET A 438 3.30 20.36 18.92
CA MET A 438 2.25 21.38 18.84
C MET A 438 0.89 20.76 19.16
N ILE A 439 0.35 21.09 20.32
CA ILE A 439 -0.95 20.62 20.81
C ILE A 439 -1.87 21.77 21.13
N ARG A 440 -3.19 21.60 20.97
CA ARG A 440 -4.17 22.62 21.37
C ARG A 440 -4.32 22.63 22.89
N THR A 441 -4.39 23.82 23.45
CA THR A 441 -4.61 24.03 24.88
C THR A 441 -6.09 24.07 25.29
N ARG A 442 -7.04 23.99 24.31
CA ARG A 442 -8.50 24.02 24.54
C ARG A 442 -9.18 22.77 24.02
N PRO A 443 -10.23 22.25 24.72
CA PRO A 443 -11.03 21.12 24.25
C PRO A 443 -11.85 21.49 22.99
N ILE A 444 -12.03 20.52 22.07
CA ILE A 444 -12.77 20.61 20.78
C ILE A 444 -14.25 21.04 20.95
N SER A 445 -14.83 20.92 22.14
CA SER A 445 -16.25 21.21 22.40
C SER A 445 -16.65 22.68 22.23
N GLU A 446 -15.68 23.60 22.18
CA GLU A 446 -15.98 25.03 22.04
C GLU A 446 -15.90 25.56 20.59
N ASP A 447 -15.25 24.83 19.67
CA ASP A 447 -15.05 25.26 18.27
C ASP A 447 -16.18 24.78 17.30
N ARG A 448 -17.11 23.93 17.75
CA ARG A 448 -18.18 23.41 16.88
C ARG A 448 -19.37 24.36 16.69
N ASP A 449 -19.48 25.42 17.47
CA ASP A 449 -20.63 26.34 17.44
C ASP A 449 -20.43 27.58 16.55
N GLU A 450 -19.23 27.84 15.97
CA GLU A 450 -18.99 29.03 15.15
C GLU A 450 -19.04 28.80 13.62
N GLY A 451 -19.48 27.63 13.15
CA GLY A 451 -19.46 27.25 11.74
C GLY A 451 -20.78 26.63 11.21
N ARG A 452 -21.96 27.18 11.61
CA ARG A 452 -23.24 26.87 10.93
C ARG A 452 -23.78 28.10 10.20
#